data_62efc5bc06c2ec1c89cb29b8a1d66062
#
_entry.id   62efc5bc06c2ec1c89cb29b8a1d66062
#
_cell.length_a   1.000
_cell.length_b   1.000
_cell.length_c   1.000
_cell.angle_alpha   90.00
_cell.angle_beta   90.00
_cell.angle_gamma   90.00
#
_symmetry.space_group_name_H-M   'P 1'
#
loop_
_entity.id
_entity.type
_entity.pdbx_description
1 polymer ?
#
loop_
_entity_poly.entity_id
_entity_poly.type
_entity_poly.pdbx_seq_one_letter_code
_entity_poly.pdbx_strand_id
1 'polypeptide(L)'
;MKINFNTSLLIGTLLFFIGVKAQVINDSLWIDGHYRSFHFNKPSLSNTKASLIFVLHGSGGNGLKSMKSATKLMALAETEHILMVFPDGYKKNWNECRKNAPAAANVENIDENAFFSQMIDYGVANYKINPARVFAIGTSGGGHMVYKLAMTMPEKFKGITAIVANIPDPSNMDCVEKKMPMPVMIINGTNDQTNPYNGGISAKNKGLVRSTDESFHYWATLGGYKGEPTMEALPDTDPTDGKTIEKYTYSQKGKPEVVLLKVMNGEHNNPKDIDVYLESWSFFKRQIGIK
;
A
#
# COMPACT_ATOMS: atom_id res chain seq x y z
N MET A 1 -67.98 37.10 15.38
CA MET A 1 -66.60 37.12 14.88
C MET A 1 -65.90 35.90 15.44
N LYS A 2 -65.82 34.81 14.65
CA LYS A 2 -65.18 33.55 15.11
C LYS A 2 -63.81 33.47 14.44
N ILE A 3 -62.76 33.45 15.26
CA ILE A 3 -61.37 33.29 14.83
C ILE A 3 -61.03 31.81 14.87
N ASN A 4 -60.78 31.21 13.68
CA ASN A 4 -60.28 29.84 13.56
C ASN A 4 -58.75 29.88 13.60
N PHE A 5 -58.14 29.25 14.60
CA PHE A 5 -56.68 28.95 14.62
C PHE A 5 -56.43 27.60 13.93
N ASN A 6 -55.82 27.62 12.77
CA ASN A 6 -55.26 26.41 12.15
C ASN A 6 -53.85 26.18 12.71
N THR A 7 -53.76 25.14 13.52
CA THR A 7 -52.42 24.67 14.03
C THR A 7 -51.87 23.63 13.07
N SER A 8 -50.91 24.07 12.21
CA SER A 8 -50.16 23.14 11.37
C SER A 8 -49.07 22.46 12.20
N LEU A 9 -49.23 21.16 12.42
CA LEU A 9 -48.25 20.31 13.10
C LEU A 9 -47.10 19.95 12.11
N LEU A 10 -45.93 20.55 12.24
CA LEU A 10 -44.73 20.14 11.52
C LEU A 10 -44.15 18.89 12.18
N ILE A 11 -44.34 17.72 11.53
CA ILE A 11 -43.66 16.47 11.93
C ILE A 11 -42.25 16.48 11.33
N GLY A 12 -41.27 16.88 12.13
CA GLY A 12 -39.88 16.78 11.75
C GLY A 12 -39.40 15.30 11.77
N THR A 13 -39.21 14.72 10.62
CA THR A 13 -38.62 13.37 10.51
C THR A 13 -37.13 13.43 10.87
N LEU A 14 -36.78 12.97 12.05
CA LEU A 14 -35.40 12.84 12.51
C LEU A 14 -34.77 11.61 11.82
N LEU A 15 -34.02 11.79 10.75
CA LEU A 15 -33.22 10.75 10.12
C LEU A 15 -32.04 10.38 11.03
N PHE A 16 -32.17 9.31 11.79
CA PHE A 16 -31.04 8.68 12.47
C PHE A 16 -30.16 8.02 11.42
N PHE A 17 -29.01 8.62 11.11
CA PHE A 17 -27.92 7.92 10.44
C PHE A 17 -27.33 6.91 11.42
N ILE A 18 -27.78 5.67 11.35
CA ILE A 18 -27.10 4.55 12.03
C ILE A 18 -25.82 4.30 11.21
N GLY A 19 -24.71 4.84 11.69
CA GLY A 19 -23.40 4.52 11.13
C GLY A 19 -23.13 3.03 11.32
N VAL A 20 -23.30 2.25 10.26
CA VAL A 20 -22.91 0.82 10.25
C VAL A 20 -21.39 0.79 10.38
N LYS A 21 -20.87 0.44 11.58
CA LYS A 21 -19.44 0.16 11.74
C LYS A 21 -19.12 -1.07 10.90
N ALA A 22 -18.22 -0.93 9.93
CA ALA A 22 -17.73 -2.05 9.15
C ALA A 22 -17.22 -3.15 10.11
N GLN A 23 -17.75 -4.36 9.97
CA GLN A 23 -17.34 -5.50 10.79
C GLN A 23 -15.93 -5.93 10.35
N VAL A 24 -14.98 -5.95 11.30
CA VAL A 24 -13.66 -6.53 11.09
C VAL A 24 -13.78 -8.05 11.14
N ILE A 25 -13.30 -8.71 10.08
CA ILE A 25 -13.21 -10.16 10.01
C ILE A 25 -11.74 -10.54 10.18
N ASN A 26 -11.50 -11.56 11.01
CA ASN A 26 -10.21 -12.21 11.18
C ASN A 26 -10.30 -13.60 10.57
N ASP A 27 -9.36 -13.96 9.71
CA ASP A 27 -9.33 -15.25 9.04
C ASP A 27 -7.88 -15.75 8.90
N SER A 28 -7.71 -16.99 8.48
CA SER A 28 -6.38 -17.57 8.27
C SER A 28 -6.40 -18.61 7.15
N LEU A 29 -5.24 -18.78 6.52
CA LEU A 29 -4.98 -19.80 5.51
C LEU A 29 -3.84 -20.71 5.98
N TRP A 30 -3.93 -21.99 5.62
CA TRP A 30 -2.84 -22.94 5.84
C TRP A 30 -1.88 -22.88 4.65
N ILE A 31 -0.68 -22.36 4.87
CA ILE A 31 0.34 -22.15 3.84
C ILE A 31 1.61 -22.82 4.29
N ASP A 32 2.08 -23.80 3.54
CA ASP A 32 3.37 -24.47 3.73
C ASP A 32 3.68 -24.83 5.21
N GLY A 33 2.74 -25.52 5.85
CA GLY A 33 2.89 -25.96 7.23
C GLY A 33 2.58 -24.91 8.32
N HIS A 34 2.11 -23.71 7.93
CA HIS A 34 1.83 -22.61 8.86
C HIS A 34 0.42 -22.02 8.69
N TYR A 35 -0.25 -21.72 9.80
CA TYR A 35 -1.42 -20.83 9.76
C TYR A 35 -0.95 -19.39 9.60
N ARG A 36 -1.42 -18.74 8.51
CA ARG A 36 -1.13 -17.34 8.19
C ARG A 36 -2.42 -16.53 8.31
N SER A 37 -2.45 -15.62 9.27
CA SER A 37 -3.63 -14.80 9.57
C SER A 37 -3.68 -13.51 8.74
N PHE A 38 -4.89 -13.03 8.51
CA PHE A 38 -5.18 -11.75 7.89
C PHE A 38 -6.49 -11.18 8.39
N HIS A 39 -6.63 -9.87 8.28
CA HIS A 39 -7.79 -9.13 8.75
C HIS A 39 -8.36 -8.32 7.60
N PHE A 40 -9.65 -8.11 7.57
CA PHE A 40 -10.28 -7.27 6.55
C PHE A 40 -11.60 -6.69 7.05
N ASN A 41 -12.02 -5.57 6.45
CA ASN A 41 -13.36 -5.06 6.64
C ASN A 41 -14.32 -5.81 5.72
N LYS A 42 -15.45 -6.27 6.24
CA LYS A 42 -16.49 -6.89 5.41
C LYS A 42 -17.12 -5.80 4.53
N PRO A 43 -16.93 -5.85 3.19
CA PRO A 43 -17.61 -4.90 2.32
C PRO A 43 -19.10 -5.23 2.26
N SER A 44 -19.97 -4.22 2.17
CA SER A 44 -21.32 -4.46 1.68
C SER A 44 -21.20 -4.77 0.18
N LEU A 45 -21.50 -6.03 -0.16
CA LEU A 45 -21.33 -6.54 -1.52
C LEU A 45 -22.35 -5.88 -2.46
N SER A 46 -21.94 -4.84 -3.16
CA SER A 46 -22.64 -4.36 -4.36
C SER A 46 -22.48 -5.37 -5.51
N ASN A 47 -23.29 -5.23 -6.57
CA ASN A 47 -23.16 -6.08 -7.77
C ASN A 47 -21.89 -5.79 -8.59
N THR A 48 -21.08 -4.81 -8.22
CA THR A 48 -19.84 -4.42 -8.89
C THR A 48 -18.64 -5.17 -8.34
N LYS A 49 -17.72 -5.58 -9.22
CA LYS A 49 -16.47 -6.23 -8.81
C LYS A 49 -15.55 -5.22 -8.10
N ALA A 50 -15.20 -5.50 -6.85
CA ALA A 50 -14.35 -4.65 -6.03
C ALA A 50 -12.86 -4.73 -6.41
N SER A 51 -12.10 -3.68 -6.11
CA SER A 51 -10.64 -3.73 -6.08
C SER A 51 -10.17 -4.38 -4.78
N LEU A 52 -9.03 -5.05 -4.80
CA LEU A 52 -8.37 -5.61 -3.62
C LEU A 52 -7.13 -4.78 -3.29
N ILE A 53 -7.01 -4.30 -2.06
CA ILE A 53 -5.81 -3.61 -1.58
C ILE A 53 -5.25 -4.33 -0.36
N PHE A 54 -4.04 -4.86 -0.49
CA PHE A 54 -3.26 -5.33 0.64
C PHE A 54 -2.56 -4.16 1.31
N VAL A 55 -2.59 -4.10 2.66
CA VAL A 55 -1.86 -3.10 3.46
C VAL A 55 -0.93 -3.82 4.42
N LEU A 56 0.36 -3.75 4.12
CA LEU A 56 1.42 -4.52 4.79
C LEU A 56 2.10 -3.69 5.88
N HIS A 57 2.16 -4.26 7.08
CA HIS A 57 2.82 -3.64 8.23
C HIS A 57 4.35 -3.67 8.12
N GLY A 58 5.02 -2.75 8.81
CA GLY A 58 6.47 -2.78 8.99
C GLY A 58 6.94 -3.90 9.93
N SER A 59 8.24 -4.17 9.94
CA SER A 59 8.87 -5.19 10.80
C SER A 59 8.46 -5.03 12.27
N GLY A 60 8.07 -6.13 12.91
CA GLY A 60 7.57 -6.15 14.30
C GLY A 60 6.11 -5.71 14.48
N GLY A 61 5.42 -5.33 13.37
CA GLY A 61 4.02 -4.95 13.36
C GLY A 61 3.04 -6.12 13.26
N ASN A 62 1.80 -5.80 12.91
CA ASN A 62 0.75 -6.75 12.54
C ASN A 62 -0.34 -6.05 11.72
N GLY A 63 -1.22 -6.83 11.09
CA GLY A 63 -2.30 -6.34 10.24
C GLY A 63 -3.26 -5.39 10.95
N LEU A 64 -3.64 -5.67 12.20
CA LEU A 64 -4.55 -4.81 12.97
C LEU A 64 -3.97 -3.41 13.24
N LYS A 65 -2.63 -3.28 13.39
CA LYS A 65 -1.97 -1.97 13.50
C LYS A 65 -2.04 -1.21 12.18
N SER A 66 -1.78 -1.88 11.05
CA SER A 66 -1.92 -1.28 9.73
C SER A 66 -3.36 -0.85 9.43
N MET A 67 -4.34 -1.65 9.85
CA MET A 67 -5.76 -1.30 9.74
C MET A 67 -6.08 0.02 10.47
N LYS A 68 -5.55 0.20 11.68
CA LYS A 68 -5.71 1.45 12.44
C LYS A 68 -5.06 2.66 11.77
N SER A 69 -3.97 2.45 11.03
CA SER A 69 -3.29 3.53 10.29
C SER A 69 -4.03 3.93 9.02
N ALA A 70 -4.77 3.01 8.39
CA ALA A 70 -5.46 3.23 7.11
C ALA A 70 -6.94 3.65 7.26
N THR A 71 -7.32 4.23 8.40
CA THR A 71 -8.73 4.52 8.75
C THR A 71 -9.44 5.44 7.76
N LYS A 72 -8.74 6.42 7.19
CA LYS A 72 -9.34 7.34 6.20
C LYS A 72 -9.69 6.60 4.89
N LEU A 73 -8.79 5.74 4.38
CA LEU A 73 -9.09 4.93 3.20
C LEU A 73 -10.15 3.87 3.51
N MET A 74 -10.13 3.27 4.70
CA MET A 74 -11.18 2.34 5.13
C MET A 74 -12.56 2.99 5.17
N ALA A 75 -12.66 4.26 5.54
CA ALA A 75 -13.94 4.99 5.53
C ALA A 75 -14.51 5.15 4.11
N LEU A 76 -13.67 5.12 3.09
CA LEU A 76 -14.07 5.19 1.68
C LEU A 76 -14.25 3.80 1.03
N ALA A 77 -13.87 2.72 1.72
CA ALA A 77 -13.79 1.39 1.12
C ALA A 77 -15.12 0.91 0.50
N GLU A 78 -16.26 1.26 1.10
CA GLU A 78 -17.58 0.92 0.57
C GLU A 78 -17.94 1.71 -0.69
N THR A 79 -17.80 3.03 -0.65
CA THR A 79 -18.13 3.94 -1.76
C THR A 79 -17.20 3.76 -2.95
N GLU A 80 -15.94 3.47 -2.71
CA GLU A 80 -14.90 3.22 -3.73
C GLU A 80 -14.82 1.75 -4.17
N HIS A 81 -15.68 0.87 -3.62
CA HIS A 81 -15.70 -0.56 -3.91
C HIS A 81 -14.34 -1.24 -3.72
N ILE A 82 -13.78 -1.13 -2.51
CA ILE A 82 -12.50 -1.69 -2.14
C ILE A 82 -12.67 -2.75 -1.04
N LEU A 83 -12.08 -3.92 -1.23
CA LEU A 83 -11.75 -4.83 -0.15
C LEU A 83 -10.32 -4.54 0.32
N MET A 84 -10.17 -4.08 1.55
CA MET A 84 -8.86 -3.88 2.15
C MET A 84 -8.49 -5.07 3.02
N VAL A 85 -7.34 -5.69 2.75
CA VAL A 85 -6.82 -6.84 3.49
C VAL A 85 -5.52 -6.46 4.18
N PHE A 86 -5.43 -6.81 5.45
CA PHE A 86 -4.31 -6.49 6.36
C PHE A 86 -3.70 -7.80 6.86
N PRO A 87 -2.77 -8.42 6.10
CA PRO A 87 -2.18 -9.69 6.49
C PRO A 87 -1.14 -9.53 7.61
N ASP A 88 -0.97 -10.59 8.39
CA ASP A 88 0.10 -10.71 9.38
C ASP A 88 1.33 -11.37 8.76
N GLY A 89 2.47 -10.71 8.87
CA GLY A 89 3.77 -11.30 8.56
C GLY A 89 4.13 -12.42 9.55
N TYR A 90 4.79 -13.47 9.07
CA TYR A 90 5.23 -14.60 9.89
C TYR A 90 6.16 -14.12 11.01
N LYS A 91 5.80 -14.45 12.26
CA LYS A 91 6.49 -13.95 13.47
C LYS A 91 6.73 -12.42 13.39
N LYS A 92 5.72 -11.67 12.90
CA LYS A 92 5.71 -10.20 12.74
C LYS A 92 6.68 -9.64 11.70
N ASN A 93 7.16 -10.44 10.75
CA ASN A 93 8.08 -10.04 9.69
C ASN A 93 7.69 -10.72 8.37
N TRP A 94 8.29 -10.29 7.27
CA TRP A 94 8.08 -10.79 5.93
C TRP A 94 9.35 -11.47 5.41
N ASN A 95 9.20 -12.56 4.66
CA ASN A 95 10.26 -13.10 3.82
C ASN A 95 10.31 -12.27 2.54
N GLU A 96 11.01 -11.14 2.59
CA GLU A 96 11.20 -10.23 1.46
C GLU A 96 12.56 -10.48 0.77
N CYS A 97 12.91 -9.70 -0.27
CA CYS A 97 14.06 -10.02 -1.13
C CYS A 97 15.45 -9.70 -0.56
N ARG A 98 15.62 -9.29 0.70
CA ARG A 98 16.94 -9.02 1.27
C ARG A 98 17.59 -10.29 1.83
N LYS A 99 18.61 -10.79 1.14
CA LYS A 99 19.37 -11.98 1.49
C LYS A 99 19.89 -11.98 2.94
N ASN A 100 20.31 -10.82 3.44
CA ASN A 100 20.88 -10.67 4.77
C ASN A 100 19.83 -10.31 5.85
N ALA A 101 18.52 -10.34 5.55
CA ALA A 101 17.50 -10.07 6.55
C ALA A 101 17.45 -11.19 7.60
N PRO A 102 17.69 -10.90 8.91
CA PRO A 102 17.79 -11.95 9.94
C PRO A 102 16.44 -12.36 10.53
N ALA A 103 15.33 -11.93 9.93
CA ALA A 103 14.00 -12.25 10.42
C ALA A 103 13.68 -13.74 10.22
N ALA A 104 12.93 -14.34 11.15
CA ALA A 104 12.54 -15.75 11.05
C ALA A 104 11.83 -16.06 9.73
N ALA A 105 11.02 -15.13 9.20
CA ALA A 105 10.38 -15.30 7.91
C ALA A 105 11.35 -15.54 6.75
N ASN A 106 12.51 -14.81 6.73
CA ASN A 106 13.56 -15.01 5.74
C ASN A 106 14.34 -16.29 6.01
N VAL A 107 14.78 -16.52 7.28
CA VAL A 107 15.60 -17.66 7.67
C VAL A 107 14.89 -19.00 7.43
N GLU A 108 13.59 -19.06 7.73
CA GLU A 108 12.74 -20.23 7.53
C GLU A 108 12.16 -20.28 6.10
N ASN A 109 12.51 -19.33 5.25
CA ASN A 109 12.11 -19.21 3.84
C ASN A 109 10.59 -19.36 3.62
N ILE A 110 9.80 -18.62 4.39
CA ILE A 110 8.34 -18.68 4.35
C ILE A 110 7.79 -18.30 2.96
N ASP A 111 6.87 -19.11 2.43
CA ASP A 111 6.27 -18.86 1.11
C ASP A 111 5.22 -17.73 1.14
N GLU A 112 5.69 -16.49 1.01
CA GLU A 112 4.81 -15.33 0.91
C GLU A 112 4.02 -15.30 -0.40
N ASN A 113 4.59 -15.78 -1.50
CA ASN A 113 3.92 -15.77 -2.79
C ASN A 113 2.67 -16.66 -2.77
N ALA A 114 2.75 -17.85 -2.18
CA ALA A 114 1.59 -18.72 -1.97
C ALA A 114 0.54 -18.05 -1.08
N PHE A 115 0.97 -17.37 0.01
CA PHE A 115 0.05 -16.69 0.92
C PHE A 115 -0.73 -15.57 0.21
N PHE A 116 -0.05 -14.68 -0.51
CA PHE A 116 -0.72 -13.62 -1.25
C PHE A 116 -1.59 -14.14 -2.40
N SER A 117 -1.13 -15.17 -3.14
CA SER A 117 -1.94 -15.80 -4.19
C SER A 117 -3.23 -16.38 -3.63
N GLN A 118 -3.17 -17.13 -2.52
CA GLN A 118 -4.35 -17.75 -1.92
C GLN A 118 -5.31 -16.71 -1.32
N MET A 119 -4.81 -15.59 -0.75
CA MET A 119 -5.69 -14.49 -0.30
C MET A 119 -6.41 -13.81 -1.48
N ILE A 120 -5.76 -13.67 -2.64
CA ILE A 120 -6.41 -13.18 -3.88
C ILE A 120 -7.52 -14.13 -4.30
N ASP A 121 -7.24 -15.43 -4.38
CA ASP A 121 -8.20 -16.45 -4.78
C ASP A 121 -9.37 -16.52 -3.79
N TYR A 122 -9.10 -16.41 -2.49
CA TYR A 122 -10.11 -16.30 -1.44
C TYR A 122 -11.01 -15.06 -1.63
N GLY A 123 -10.42 -13.90 -1.94
CA GLY A 123 -11.15 -12.67 -2.23
C GLY A 123 -12.05 -12.78 -3.46
N VAL A 124 -11.54 -13.41 -4.53
CA VAL A 124 -12.31 -13.66 -5.77
C VAL A 124 -13.49 -14.59 -5.49
N ALA A 125 -13.26 -15.69 -4.77
CA ALA A 125 -14.28 -16.71 -4.51
C ALA A 125 -15.38 -16.19 -3.57
N ASN A 126 -15.05 -15.41 -2.53
CA ASN A 126 -15.97 -15.07 -1.45
C ASN A 126 -16.47 -13.62 -1.51
N TYR A 127 -15.75 -12.70 -2.17
CA TYR A 127 -16.02 -11.25 -2.11
C TYR A 127 -16.11 -10.55 -3.46
N LYS A 128 -16.28 -11.30 -4.56
CA LYS A 128 -16.44 -10.76 -5.93
C LYS A 128 -15.32 -9.78 -6.32
N ILE A 129 -14.09 -10.04 -5.89
CA ILE A 129 -12.94 -9.23 -6.27
C ILE A 129 -12.67 -9.36 -7.77
N ASN A 130 -12.25 -8.25 -8.38
CA ASN A 130 -11.71 -8.28 -9.74
C ASN A 130 -10.21 -8.63 -9.66
N PRO A 131 -9.77 -9.81 -10.13
CA PRO A 131 -8.35 -10.20 -10.07
C PRO A 131 -7.43 -9.30 -10.91
N ALA A 132 -7.97 -8.49 -11.83
CA ALA A 132 -7.21 -7.48 -12.57
C ALA A 132 -7.08 -6.12 -11.81
N ARG A 133 -7.60 -6.02 -10.58
CA ARG A 133 -7.59 -4.81 -9.75
C ARG A 133 -7.06 -5.12 -8.35
N VAL A 134 -5.89 -5.74 -8.29
CA VAL A 134 -5.20 -6.10 -7.05
C VAL A 134 -4.01 -5.16 -6.85
N PHE A 135 -3.88 -4.58 -5.67
CA PHE A 135 -2.86 -3.61 -5.32
C PHE A 135 -2.24 -3.93 -3.96
N ALA A 136 -1.05 -3.39 -3.70
CA ALA A 136 -0.41 -3.53 -2.41
C ALA A 136 0.25 -2.21 -1.96
N ILE A 137 0.06 -1.87 -0.68
CA ILE A 137 0.70 -0.75 0.02
C ILE A 137 1.52 -1.35 1.15
N GLY A 138 2.78 -0.99 1.27
CA GLY A 138 3.63 -1.51 2.34
C GLY A 138 4.53 -0.47 2.95
N THR A 139 4.67 -0.49 4.28
CA THR A 139 5.54 0.42 5.02
C THR A 139 6.74 -0.33 5.57
N SER A 140 7.98 0.19 5.38
CA SER A 140 9.22 -0.36 5.93
C SER A 140 9.41 -1.83 5.52
N GLY A 141 9.43 -2.79 6.44
CA GLY A 141 9.45 -4.22 6.12
C GLY A 141 8.35 -4.63 5.15
N GLY A 142 7.12 -4.08 5.28
CA GLY A 142 6.04 -4.26 4.32
C GLY A 142 6.33 -3.61 2.97
N GLY A 143 7.07 -2.49 2.94
CA GLY A 143 7.54 -1.83 1.73
C GLY A 143 8.54 -2.69 0.95
N HIS A 144 9.46 -3.37 1.65
CA HIS A 144 10.33 -4.38 1.01
C HIS A 144 9.52 -5.57 0.49
N MET A 145 8.46 -5.97 1.21
CA MET A 145 7.59 -7.06 0.77
C MET A 145 6.78 -6.72 -0.48
N VAL A 146 6.26 -5.49 -0.62
CA VAL A 146 5.56 -5.12 -1.87
C VAL A 146 6.50 -5.07 -3.08
N TYR A 147 7.78 -4.73 -2.88
CA TYR A 147 8.79 -4.92 -3.94
C TYR A 147 8.97 -6.39 -4.32
N LYS A 148 9.02 -7.32 -3.34
CA LYS A 148 9.04 -8.75 -3.65
C LYS A 148 7.84 -9.15 -4.50
N LEU A 149 6.62 -8.78 -4.10
CA LEU A 149 5.40 -9.09 -4.87
C LEU A 149 5.49 -8.55 -6.30
N ALA A 150 5.95 -7.30 -6.47
CA ALA A 150 6.13 -6.68 -7.78
C ALA A 150 7.20 -7.37 -8.64
N MET A 151 8.24 -7.91 -8.03
CA MET A 151 9.35 -8.57 -8.75
C MET A 151 9.05 -10.04 -9.07
N THR A 152 8.38 -10.77 -8.15
CA THR A 152 8.22 -12.22 -8.26
C THR A 152 6.87 -12.67 -8.79
N MET A 153 5.82 -11.85 -8.65
CA MET A 153 4.47 -12.14 -9.13
C MET A 153 3.74 -10.90 -9.72
N PRO A 154 4.41 -10.15 -10.62
CA PRO A 154 3.87 -8.90 -11.18
C PRO A 154 2.54 -9.08 -11.92
N GLU A 155 2.26 -10.27 -12.44
CA GLU A 155 1.00 -10.60 -13.12
C GLU A 155 -0.21 -10.64 -12.20
N LYS A 156 0.01 -10.75 -10.89
CA LYS A 156 -1.06 -10.74 -9.88
C LYS A 156 -1.40 -9.32 -9.39
N PHE A 157 -0.52 -8.34 -9.61
CA PHE A 157 -0.67 -6.99 -9.07
C PHE A 157 -0.79 -5.94 -10.18
N LYS A 158 -1.73 -5.02 -10.04
CA LYS A 158 -1.95 -3.90 -10.96
C LYS A 158 -1.12 -2.66 -10.61
N GLY A 159 -0.57 -2.59 -9.40
CA GLY A 159 0.31 -1.53 -8.91
C GLY A 159 0.66 -1.71 -7.44
N ILE A 160 1.75 -1.09 -7.02
CA ILE A 160 2.22 -1.10 -5.63
C ILE A 160 2.58 0.30 -5.15
N THR A 161 2.53 0.48 -3.82
CA THR A 161 3.15 1.63 -3.11
C THR A 161 4.11 1.11 -2.05
N ALA A 162 5.39 1.50 -2.16
CA ALA A 162 6.42 1.22 -1.17
C ALA A 162 6.73 2.48 -0.36
N ILE A 163 6.59 2.41 0.96
CA ILE A 163 6.76 3.54 1.88
C ILE A 163 7.96 3.25 2.79
N VAL A 164 8.90 4.19 2.87
CA VAL A 164 10.17 4.12 3.62
C VAL A 164 10.91 2.80 3.41
N ALA A 165 11.04 2.39 2.14
CA ALA A 165 11.71 1.18 1.71
C ALA A 165 12.40 1.38 0.36
N ASN A 166 13.53 0.72 0.14
CA ASN A 166 14.28 0.69 -1.12
C ASN A 166 14.42 -0.75 -1.63
N ILE A 167 14.67 -0.89 -2.92
CA ILE A 167 15.01 -2.17 -3.53
C ILE A 167 16.36 -2.64 -2.94
N PRO A 168 16.55 -3.93 -2.60
CA PRO A 168 17.87 -4.45 -2.23
C PRO A 168 18.91 -4.19 -3.31
N ASP A 169 20.15 -3.92 -2.90
CA ASP A 169 21.29 -3.93 -3.81
C ASP A 169 21.41 -5.32 -4.47
N PRO A 170 21.90 -5.45 -5.72
CA PRO A 170 22.05 -6.76 -6.37
C PRO A 170 22.85 -7.77 -5.55
N SER A 171 23.83 -7.34 -4.76
CA SER A 171 24.62 -8.22 -3.87
C SER A 171 23.84 -8.75 -2.67
N ASN A 172 22.75 -8.09 -2.31
CA ASN A 172 21.85 -8.44 -1.19
C ASN A 172 20.48 -8.95 -1.68
N MET A 173 20.32 -9.19 -2.99
CA MET A 173 19.08 -9.69 -3.59
C MET A 173 19.08 -11.22 -3.62
N ASP A 174 18.01 -11.86 -3.13
CA ASP A 174 17.79 -13.30 -3.21
C ASP A 174 16.54 -13.71 -4.01
N CYS A 175 15.75 -12.73 -4.45
CA CYS A 175 14.60 -13.00 -5.29
C CYS A 175 14.97 -13.12 -6.77
N VAL A 176 14.28 -14.03 -7.47
CA VAL A 176 14.34 -14.13 -8.93
C VAL A 176 13.35 -13.14 -9.53
N GLU A 177 13.89 -12.08 -10.15
CA GLU A 177 13.09 -11.01 -10.73
C GLU A 177 12.48 -11.43 -12.08
N LYS A 178 11.19 -11.24 -12.28
CA LYS A 178 10.52 -11.40 -13.59
C LYS A 178 10.76 -10.22 -14.54
N LYS A 179 11.25 -9.09 -14.03
CA LYS A 179 11.55 -7.86 -14.78
C LYS A 179 10.41 -7.36 -15.66
N MET A 180 9.19 -7.47 -15.16
CA MET A 180 8.01 -6.97 -15.85
C MET A 180 7.71 -5.52 -15.40
N PRO A 181 7.40 -4.62 -16.34
CA PRO A 181 7.03 -3.26 -16.02
C PRO A 181 5.67 -3.21 -15.32
N MET A 182 5.53 -2.39 -14.28
CA MET A 182 4.27 -2.19 -13.58
C MET A 182 4.23 -0.79 -12.93
N PRO A 183 3.02 -0.27 -12.62
CA PRO A 183 2.88 0.98 -11.87
C PRO A 183 3.44 0.88 -10.46
N VAL A 184 4.32 1.82 -10.08
CA VAL A 184 4.96 1.86 -8.77
C VAL A 184 4.96 3.27 -8.21
N MET A 185 4.54 3.43 -6.95
CA MET A 185 4.74 4.64 -6.17
C MET A 185 5.74 4.36 -5.05
N ILE A 186 6.69 5.27 -4.85
CA ILE A 186 7.69 5.23 -3.79
C ILE A 186 7.51 6.48 -2.92
N ILE A 187 7.51 6.33 -1.59
CA ILE A 187 7.39 7.45 -0.64
C ILE A 187 8.53 7.32 0.37
N ASN A 188 9.58 8.12 0.22
CA ASN A 188 10.78 8.00 1.05
C ASN A 188 11.28 9.37 1.56
N GLY A 189 11.76 9.39 2.80
CA GLY A 189 12.32 10.56 3.45
C GLY A 189 13.83 10.69 3.22
N THR A 190 14.32 11.92 2.95
CA THR A 190 15.74 12.18 2.68
C THR A 190 16.65 12.04 3.91
N ASN A 191 16.08 12.07 5.12
CA ASN A 191 16.79 11.89 6.39
C ASN A 191 16.49 10.55 7.07
N ASP A 192 16.03 9.54 6.32
CA ASP A 192 15.77 8.20 6.84
C ASP A 192 17.06 7.49 7.20
N GLN A 193 17.27 7.24 8.51
CA GLN A 193 18.45 6.54 9.04
C GLN A 193 18.24 5.01 9.14
N THR A 194 17.02 4.55 8.92
CA THR A 194 16.68 3.11 8.99
C THR A 194 16.76 2.45 7.62
N ASN A 195 16.27 3.14 6.60
CA ASN A 195 16.35 2.76 5.20
C ASN A 195 16.92 3.94 4.41
N PRO A 196 18.27 4.08 4.34
CA PRO A 196 18.92 5.30 3.87
C PRO A 196 18.44 5.73 2.47
N TYR A 197 18.04 6.99 2.33
CA TYR A 197 17.61 7.56 1.04
C TYR A 197 18.67 7.38 -0.05
N ASN A 198 19.93 7.62 0.30
CA ASN A 198 21.07 7.54 -0.61
C ASN A 198 21.61 6.09 -0.76
N GLY A 199 20.86 5.09 -0.29
CA GLY A 199 21.31 3.70 -0.30
C GLY A 199 22.34 3.39 0.79
N GLY A 200 22.90 2.19 0.75
CA GLY A 200 23.88 1.73 1.72
C GLY A 200 23.31 0.66 2.68
N ILE A 201 23.93 0.49 3.85
CA ILE A 201 23.52 -0.55 4.81
C ILE A 201 22.24 -0.11 5.53
N SER A 202 21.19 -0.90 5.38
CA SER A 202 19.94 -0.68 6.11
C SER A 202 20.10 -1.03 7.60
N ALA A 203 19.32 -0.38 8.49
CA ALA A 203 19.41 -0.56 9.92
C ALA A 203 19.31 -2.05 10.33
N LYS A 204 19.92 -2.41 11.47
CA LYS A 204 20.02 -3.78 11.98
C LYS A 204 20.75 -4.75 11.04
N ASN A 205 21.69 -4.22 10.25
CA ASN A 205 22.55 -4.97 9.33
C ASN A 205 21.79 -5.92 8.39
N LYS A 206 20.66 -5.43 7.84
CA LYS A 206 19.87 -6.18 6.84
C LYS A 206 20.47 -6.12 5.42
N GLY A 207 21.73 -5.74 5.31
CA GLY A 207 22.49 -5.65 4.09
C GLY A 207 22.24 -4.37 3.29
N LEU A 208 22.88 -4.31 2.13
CA LEU A 208 22.85 -3.14 1.24
C LEU A 208 21.48 -2.99 0.55
N VAL A 209 21.04 -1.75 0.43
CA VAL A 209 19.90 -1.35 -0.40
C VAL A 209 20.36 -0.29 -1.41
N ARG A 210 19.70 -0.25 -2.55
CA ARG A 210 19.86 0.84 -3.54
C ARG A 210 19.43 2.16 -2.92
N SER A 211 19.88 3.26 -3.50
CA SER A 211 19.28 4.56 -3.20
C SER A 211 17.80 4.58 -3.64
N THR A 212 17.06 5.54 -3.11
CA THR A 212 15.68 5.79 -3.54
C THR A 212 15.63 6.17 -5.03
N ASP A 213 16.58 7.00 -5.48
CA ASP A 213 16.64 7.42 -6.87
C ASP A 213 16.97 6.23 -7.81
N GLU A 214 17.90 5.33 -7.42
CA GLU A 214 18.15 4.10 -8.17
C GLU A 214 16.93 3.17 -8.19
N SER A 215 16.20 3.05 -7.07
CA SER A 215 14.95 2.28 -6.99
C SER A 215 13.86 2.86 -7.90
N PHE A 216 13.74 4.19 -7.96
CA PHE A 216 12.80 4.89 -8.83
C PHE A 216 13.14 4.70 -10.32
N HIS A 217 14.43 4.92 -10.68
CA HIS A 217 14.89 4.72 -12.04
C HIS A 217 14.86 3.26 -12.51
N TYR A 218 15.01 2.29 -11.60
CA TYR A 218 14.82 0.87 -11.93
C TYR A 218 13.42 0.61 -12.52
N TRP A 219 12.37 1.07 -11.86
CA TRP A 219 11.00 0.90 -12.36
C TRP A 219 10.72 1.72 -13.62
N ALA A 220 11.24 2.94 -13.69
CA ALA A 220 11.13 3.77 -14.89
C ALA A 220 11.80 3.11 -16.11
N THR A 221 12.99 2.51 -15.92
CA THR A 221 13.72 1.79 -16.96
C THR A 221 12.95 0.56 -17.44
N LEU A 222 12.38 -0.23 -16.52
CA LEU A 222 11.50 -1.36 -16.88
C LEU A 222 10.26 -0.88 -17.66
N GLY A 223 9.71 0.29 -17.31
CA GLY A 223 8.62 0.94 -18.02
C GLY A 223 9.00 1.50 -19.40
N GLY A 224 10.28 1.42 -19.77
CA GLY A 224 10.79 1.93 -21.05
C GLY A 224 10.83 3.45 -21.13
N TYR A 225 10.92 4.14 -19.98
CA TYR A 225 11.13 5.59 -19.96
C TYR A 225 12.57 5.96 -20.30
N LYS A 226 12.71 7.09 -21.00
CA LYS A 226 13.98 7.72 -21.33
C LYS A 226 13.85 9.22 -21.04
N GLY A 227 14.87 9.83 -20.45
CA GLY A 227 14.84 11.24 -20.04
C GLY A 227 14.38 11.42 -18.60
N GLU A 228 14.06 12.67 -18.24
CA GLU A 228 13.76 13.06 -16.85
C GLU A 228 12.27 12.96 -16.54
N PRO A 229 11.90 12.72 -15.25
CA PRO A 229 10.52 12.80 -14.79
C PRO A 229 10.04 14.25 -14.75
N THR A 230 8.74 14.46 -14.78
CA THR A 230 8.17 15.75 -14.35
C THR A 230 8.28 15.90 -12.84
N MET A 231 8.47 17.12 -12.35
CA MET A 231 8.54 17.44 -10.92
C MET A 231 7.50 18.50 -10.56
N GLU A 232 6.79 18.27 -9.46
CA GLU A 232 5.91 19.25 -8.82
C GLU A 232 6.13 19.25 -7.30
N ALA A 233 6.09 20.43 -6.67
CA ALA A 233 6.06 20.53 -5.21
C ALA A 233 4.60 20.35 -4.72
N LEU A 234 4.39 19.46 -3.74
CA LEU A 234 3.08 19.34 -3.12
C LEU A 234 2.87 20.45 -2.08
N PRO A 235 1.61 20.79 -1.75
CA PRO A 235 1.33 21.76 -0.69
C PRO A 235 1.94 21.34 0.66
N ASP A 236 2.63 22.25 1.30
CA ASP A 236 3.10 22.12 2.68
C ASP A 236 1.93 22.47 3.62
N THR A 237 1.38 21.47 4.27
CA THR A 237 0.22 21.59 5.17
C THR A 237 0.61 21.70 6.65
N ASP A 238 1.88 21.43 7.00
CA ASP A 238 2.46 21.58 8.34
C ASP A 238 3.83 22.30 8.27
N PRO A 239 3.86 23.62 7.92
CA PRO A 239 5.12 24.35 7.72
C PRO A 239 5.99 24.44 8.98
N THR A 240 5.48 23.96 10.12
CA THR A 240 6.23 23.98 11.39
C THR A 240 7.14 22.77 11.57
N ASP A 241 6.99 21.70 10.77
CA ASP A 241 7.78 20.48 10.91
C ASP A 241 9.06 20.48 10.05
N GLY A 242 9.26 21.51 9.23
CA GLY A 242 10.44 21.70 8.37
C GLY A 242 10.57 20.66 7.27
N LYS A 243 9.47 20.00 6.88
CA LYS A 243 9.42 18.99 5.82
C LYS A 243 8.59 19.50 4.65
N THR A 244 8.94 19.11 3.45
CA THR A 244 8.19 19.37 2.22
C THR A 244 8.20 18.12 1.34
N ILE A 245 7.32 18.04 0.35
CA ILE A 245 7.25 16.90 -0.55
C ILE A 245 7.43 17.34 -1.99
N GLU A 246 8.41 16.78 -2.66
CA GLU A 246 8.61 16.87 -4.10
C GLU A 246 8.09 15.59 -4.75
N LYS A 247 7.19 15.71 -5.73
CA LYS A 247 6.64 14.59 -6.49
C LYS A 247 7.25 14.53 -7.87
N TYR A 248 7.94 13.44 -8.12
CA TYR A 248 8.53 13.12 -9.43
C TYR A 248 7.67 12.07 -10.12
N THR A 249 7.34 12.28 -11.40
CA THR A 249 6.44 11.39 -12.14
C THR A 249 6.96 11.07 -13.52
N TYR A 250 7.06 9.78 -13.81
CA TYR A 250 7.12 9.26 -15.17
C TYR A 250 5.72 8.79 -15.58
N SER A 251 5.11 9.47 -16.55
CA SER A 251 3.79 9.15 -17.09
C SER A 251 3.74 9.35 -18.59
N GLN A 252 3.36 8.32 -19.32
CA GLN A 252 3.16 8.34 -20.77
C GLN A 252 2.06 7.34 -21.13
N LYS A 253 1.16 7.69 -22.04
CA LYS A 253 0.09 6.80 -22.50
C LYS A 253 0.66 5.45 -22.95
N GLY A 254 0.11 4.37 -22.42
CA GLY A 254 0.51 2.99 -22.75
C GLY A 254 1.71 2.46 -21.95
N LYS A 255 2.30 3.26 -21.07
CA LYS A 255 3.36 2.83 -20.14
C LYS A 255 2.87 2.84 -18.69
N PRO A 256 3.42 2.01 -17.79
CA PRO A 256 3.10 2.06 -16.37
C PRO A 256 3.60 3.36 -15.75
N GLU A 257 2.76 4.03 -14.97
CA GLU A 257 3.14 5.23 -14.23
C GLU A 257 4.13 4.88 -13.10
N VAL A 258 5.20 5.66 -12.95
CA VAL A 258 6.16 5.52 -11.84
C VAL A 258 6.27 6.85 -11.12
N VAL A 259 6.01 6.84 -9.81
CA VAL A 259 5.94 8.04 -8.97
C VAL A 259 6.92 7.91 -7.80
N LEU A 260 7.64 9.00 -7.52
CA LEU A 260 8.42 9.17 -6.30
C LEU A 260 7.88 10.40 -5.54
N LEU A 261 7.45 10.20 -4.30
CA LEU A 261 7.23 11.27 -3.34
C LEU A 261 8.47 11.36 -2.44
N LYS A 262 9.31 12.34 -2.74
CA LYS A 262 10.54 12.63 -2.00
C LYS A 262 10.22 13.58 -0.86
N VAL A 263 10.24 13.06 0.37
CA VAL A 263 9.96 13.85 1.57
C VAL A 263 11.26 14.49 2.05
N MET A 264 11.42 15.79 1.80
CA MET A 264 12.59 16.55 2.23
C MET A 264 12.65 16.58 3.76
N ASN A 265 13.82 16.32 4.33
CA ASN A 265 14.04 16.14 5.77
C ASN A 265 13.18 15.04 6.44
N GLY A 266 12.45 14.24 5.65
CA GLY A 266 11.63 13.14 6.15
C GLY A 266 12.49 12.03 6.76
N GLU A 267 12.03 11.49 7.87
CA GLU A 267 12.63 10.37 8.58
C GLU A 267 11.93 9.05 8.23
N HIS A 268 12.19 7.96 9.00
CA HIS A 268 11.56 6.65 8.81
C HIS A 268 10.10 6.62 9.30
N ASN A 269 9.26 7.50 8.77
CA ASN A 269 7.84 7.62 9.11
C ASN A 269 7.02 8.13 7.93
N ASN A 270 5.68 8.09 8.06
CA ASN A 270 4.81 8.71 7.06
C ASN A 270 4.88 10.24 7.20
N PRO A 271 4.92 10.98 6.06
CA PRO A 271 4.80 12.44 6.08
C PRO A 271 3.43 12.85 6.61
N LYS A 272 3.33 14.08 7.17
CA LYS A 272 2.07 14.62 7.68
C LYS A 272 1.26 15.38 6.63
N ASP A 273 1.93 15.91 5.61
CA ASP A 273 1.32 16.72 4.54
C ASP A 273 0.33 15.95 3.67
N ILE A 274 0.46 14.63 3.64
CA ILE A 274 -0.41 13.74 2.88
C ILE A 274 -0.87 12.56 3.73
N ASP A 275 -2.04 12.00 3.38
CA ASP A 275 -2.39 10.65 3.82
C ASP A 275 -1.88 9.65 2.79
N VAL A 276 -0.86 8.87 3.14
CA VAL A 276 -0.18 7.95 2.23
C VAL A 276 -1.11 6.87 1.65
N TYR A 277 -2.17 6.50 2.36
CA TYR A 277 -3.14 5.50 1.89
C TYR A 277 -4.12 6.10 0.87
N LEU A 278 -4.58 7.34 1.10
CA LEU A 278 -5.42 8.07 0.14
C LEU A 278 -4.63 8.42 -1.12
N GLU A 279 -3.37 8.84 -0.97
CA GLU A 279 -2.48 9.12 -2.11
C GLU A 279 -2.22 7.85 -2.93
N SER A 280 -1.95 6.71 -2.26
CA SER A 280 -1.82 5.41 -2.92
C SER A 280 -3.09 5.02 -3.68
N TRP A 281 -4.27 5.21 -3.08
CA TRP A 281 -5.52 4.91 -3.77
C TRP A 281 -5.77 5.83 -4.97
N SER A 282 -5.49 7.11 -4.83
CA SER A 282 -5.54 8.06 -5.96
C SER A 282 -4.62 7.63 -7.11
N PHE A 283 -3.41 7.18 -6.80
CA PHE A 283 -2.49 6.58 -7.77
C PHE A 283 -3.08 5.33 -8.41
N PHE A 284 -3.62 4.38 -7.64
CA PHE A 284 -4.18 3.12 -8.14
C PHE A 284 -5.42 3.33 -9.02
N LYS A 285 -6.29 4.29 -8.69
CA LYS A 285 -7.46 4.63 -9.52
C LYS A 285 -7.07 4.98 -10.95
N ARG A 286 -5.98 5.73 -11.13
CA ARG A 286 -5.49 6.09 -12.47
C ARG A 286 -5.09 4.86 -13.28
N GLN A 287 -4.60 3.80 -12.64
CA GLN A 287 -4.15 2.56 -13.31
C GLN A 287 -5.31 1.70 -13.83
N ILE A 288 -6.52 1.96 -13.38
CA ILE A 288 -7.75 1.24 -13.77
C ILE A 288 -8.79 2.15 -14.43
N GLY A 289 -8.40 3.40 -14.74
CA GLY A 289 -9.24 4.37 -15.46
C GLY A 289 -10.43 4.89 -14.64
N ILE A 290 -10.34 4.88 -13.30
CA ILE A 290 -11.32 5.51 -12.40
C ILE A 290 -10.81 6.93 -12.07
N LYS A 291 -11.69 7.93 -12.26
CA LYS A 291 -11.41 9.35 -11.95
C LYS A 291 -11.74 9.67 -10.49
#